data_f05ed3b0cbdf252f27ab1595b4eed1d7
#
_entry.id   f05ed3b0cbdf252f27ab1595b4eed1d7
#
_cell.length_a   1.000
_cell.length_b   1.000
_cell.length_c   1.000
_cell.angle_alpha   90.00
_cell.angle_beta   90.00
_cell.angle_gamma   90.00
#
_symmetry.space_group_name_H-M   'P 1'
#
loop_
_entity.id
_entity.type
_entity.pdbx_description
1 polymer ?
#
loop_
_entity_poly.entity_id
_entity_poly.type
_entity_poly.pdbx_seq_one_letter_code
_entity_poly.pdbx_strand_id
1 'polypeptide(L)'
;MSERKRHAQRLFAGIAPEYERMGPLLSFAQDARWRRFMISRIDAAPGSWVLDVAAGTGLVARELAETASIRVAALDQNEAMLRAGADANRRAGDGGRIVAVLGQAERLPFADGSFDAVTFTYLLRYVDDPQATLVELGRVLRAGGTLACTEFHVPRGPLVRAGWRAYTTLVMPAVGRLASPAWHHAARFLGPSIAAFYERYPLPEQIRIWQSAGLHHVRTRVLSLGAGIVISGAKGDPER
;
A
#
# COMPACT_ATOMS: atom_id res chain seq x y z
N MET A 1 4.72 -19.33 -6.39
CA MET A 1 5.19 -18.08 -5.70
C MET A 1 6.59 -17.77 -6.16
N SER A 2 6.82 -16.58 -6.75
CA SER A 2 8.11 -16.16 -7.28
C SER A 2 9.16 -15.94 -6.17
N GLU A 3 10.42 -15.83 -6.59
CA GLU A 3 11.53 -15.51 -5.68
C GLU A 3 11.35 -14.11 -5.06
N ARG A 4 10.88 -13.13 -5.84
CA ARG A 4 10.57 -11.77 -5.40
C ARG A 4 9.56 -11.77 -4.24
N LYS A 5 8.46 -12.52 -4.36
CA LYS A 5 7.45 -12.64 -3.31
C LYS A 5 7.99 -13.31 -2.05
N ARG A 6 8.75 -14.41 -2.20
CA ARG A 6 9.40 -15.06 -1.06
C ARG A 6 10.36 -14.11 -0.35
N HIS A 7 11.10 -13.31 -1.11
CA HIS A 7 12.00 -12.30 -0.55
C HIS A 7 11.22 -11.24 0.25
N ALA A 8 10.15 -10.68 -0.34
CA ALA A 8 9.29 -9.71 0.33
C ALA A 8 8.68 -10.27 1.62
N GLN A 9 8.15 -11.50 1.60
CA GLN A 9 7.59 -12.13 2.80
C GLN A 9 8.61 -12.24 3.94
N ARG A 10 9.84 -12.72 3.64
CA ARG A 10 10.90 -12.82 4.65
C ARG A 10 11.31 -11.45 5.19
N LEU A 11 11.43 -10.47 4.30
CA LEU A 11 11.80 -9.10 4.65
C LEU A 11 10.79 -8.48 5.62
N PHE A 12 9.49 -8.53 5.28
CA PHE A 12 8.44 -7.95 6.12
C PHE A 12 8.20 -8.74 7.41
N ALA A 13 8.30 -10.07 7.39
CA ALA A 13 8.21 -10.86 8.62
C ALA A 13 9.30 -10.47 9.64
N GLY A 14 10.51 -10.18 9.17
CA GLY A 14 11.62 -9.79 10.04
C GLY A 14 11.48 -8.41 10.69
N ILE A 15 10.66 -7.52 10.12
CA ILE A 15 10.48 -6.14 10.63
C ILE A 15 9.11 -5.92 11.28
N ALA A 16 8.20 -6.89 11.23
CA ALA A 16 6.82 -6.76 11.70
C ALA A 16 6.69 -6.22 13.15
N PRO A 17 7.47 -6.70 14.15
CA PRO A 17 7.33 -6.24 15.53
C PRO A 17 7.59 -4.74 15.74
N GLU A 18 8.44 -4.16 14.89
CA GLU A 18 8.89 -2.77 15.03
C GLU A 18 8.34 -1.86 13.92
N TYR A 19 7.52 -2.40 13.02
CA TYR A 19 7.09 -1.72 11.80
C TYR A 19 6.42 -0.38 12.08
N GLU A 20 5.48 -0.33 13.02
CA GLU A 20 4.74 0.88 13.35
C GLU A 20 5.58 1.97 14.02
N ARG A 21 6.69 1.59 14.65
CA ARG A 21 7.63 2.54 15.27
C ARG A 21 8.64 3.07 14.26
N MET A 22 9.19 2.19 13.43
CA MET A 22 10.27 2.53 12.51
C MET A 22 9.77 3.19 11.21
N GLY A 23 8.58 2.81 10.74
CA GLY A 23 7.98 3.39 9.54
C GLY A 23 7.87 4.91 9.59
N PRO A 24 7.21 5.50 10.61
CA PRO A 24 7.15 6.94 10.77
C PRO A 24 8.52 7.61 10.93
N LEU A 25 9.45 6.99 11.65
CA LEU A 25 10.80 7.53 11.82
C LEU A 25 11.54 7.64 10.48
N LEU A 26 11.55 6.55 9.69
CA LEU A 26 12.24 6.50 8.40
C LEU A 26 11.53 7.28 7.29
N SER A 27 10.26 7.62 7.45
CA SER A 27 9.52 8.46 6.50
C SER A 27 9.42 9.92 6.94
N PHE A 28 10.01 10.32 8.07
CA PHE A 28 9.78 11.62 8.70
C PHE A 28 8.28 11.91 8.86
N ALA A 29 7.51 10.90 9.27
CA ALA A 29 6.05 10.92 9.38
C ALA A 29 5.29 11.30 8.08
N GLN A 30 5.97 11.33 6.92
CA GLN A 30 5.31 11.64 5.64
C GLN A 30 4.35 10.52 5.22
N ASP A 31 4.69 9.28 5.51
CA ASP A 31 3.84 8.11 5.23
C ASP A 31 2.42 8.27 5.81
N ALA A 32 2.28 8.72 7.05
CA ALA A 32 0.97 8.99 7.66
C ALA A 32 0.18 10.09 6.93
N ARG A 33 0.87 11.13 6.41
CA ARG A 33 0.22 12.17 5.59
C ARG A 33 -0.25 11.62 4.25
N TRP A 34 0.54 10.75 3.62
CA TRP A 34 0.19 10.13 2.34
C TRP A 34 -1.02 9.21 2.50
N ARG A 35 -1.05 8.37 3.57
CA ARG A 35 -2.19 7.51 3.88
C ARG A 35 -3.47 8.31 4.10
N ARG A 36 -3.43 9.35 4.94
CA ARG A 36 -4.60 10.23 5.16
C ARG A 36 -5.09 10.87 3.88
N PHE A 37 -4.17 11.33 3.01
CA PHE A 37 -4.56 11.85 1.71
C PHE A 37 -5.15 10.77 0.81
N MET A 38 -4.62 9.55 0.81
CA MET A 38 -5.21 8.41 0.10
C MET A 38 -6.62 8.10 0.61
N ILE A 39 -6.80 7.99 1.92
CA ILE A 39 -8.10 7.74 2.56
C ILE A 39 -9.11 8.83 2.19
N SER A 40 -8.71 10.09 2.11
CA SER A 40 -9.58 11.19 1.67
C SER A 40 -10.06 11.07 0.21
N ARG A 41 -9.54 10.11 -0.56
CA ARG A 41 -10.01 9.80 -1.92
C ARG A 41 -11.07 8.70 -1.94
N ILE A 42 -11.27 8.02 -0.81
CA ILE A 42 -12.28 6.98 -0.67
C ILE A 42 -13.62 7.62 -0.40
N ASP A 43 -14.56 7.37 -1.29
CA ASP A 43 -15.98 7.74 -1.12
C ASP A 43 -16.74 6.50 -0.65
N ALA A 44 -16.85 6.33 0.67
CA ALA A 44 -17.51 5.19 1.28
C ALA A 44 -18.49 5.67 2.36
N ALA A 45 -19.75 5.32 2.21
CA ALA A 45 -20.80 5.64 3.17
C ALA A 45 -20.62 4.87 4.48
N PRO A 46 -21.20 5.33 5.60
CA PRO A 46 -21.24 4.56 6.84
C PRO A 46 -21.81 3.15 6.61
N GLY A 47 -21.15 2.13 7.18
CA GLY A 47 -21.52 0.74 7.00
C GLY A 47 -20.95 0.04 5.75
N SER A 48 -20.28 0.78 4.85
CA SER A 48 -19.59 0.24 3.69
C SER A 48 -18.51 -0.77 4.05
N TRP A 49 -18.22 -1.68 3.11
CA TRP A 49 -17.08 -2.57 3.18
C TRP A 49 -15.91 -2.05 2.34
N VAL A 50 -14.78 -1.86 2.97
CA VAL A 50 -13.52 -1.49 2.30
C VAL A 50 -12.52 -2.63 2.43
N LEU A 51 -11.87 -2.99 1.32
CA LEU A 51 -10.76 -3.93 1.32
C LEU A 51 -9.45 -3.16 1.38
N ASP A 52 -8.63 -3.42 2.40
CA ASP A 52 -7.24 -2.94 2.48
C ASP A 52 -6.30 -4.10 2.13
N VAL A 53 -5.62 -4.00 0.99
CA VAL A 53 -4.75 -5.07 0.45
C VAL A 53 -3.30 -4.75 0.74
N ALA A 54 -2.53 -5.76 1.12
CA ALA A 54 -1.20 -5.62 1.73
C ALA A 54 -1.29 -4.74 2.98
N ALA A 55 -2.28 -5.03 3.82
CA ALA A 55 -2.62 -4.25 5.00
C ALA A 55 -1.51 -4.19 6.05
N GLY A 56 -0.57 -5.13 6.00
CA GLY A 56 0.54 -5.19 6.95
C GLY A 56 0.05 -5.29 8.38
N THR A 57 0.45 -4.34 9.22
CA THR A 57 -0.01 -4.23 10.62
C THR A 57 -1.34 -3.49 10.77
N GLY A 58 -2.03 -3.15 9.67
CA GLY A 58 -3.38 -2.57 9.70
C GLY A 58 -3.43 -1.07 9.95
N LEU A 59 -2.37 -0.31 9.69
CA LEU A 59 -2.36 1.15 9.87
C LEU A 59 -3.46 1.84 9.05
N VAL A 60 -3.63 1.47 7.77
CA VAL A 60 -4.70 2.01 6.90
C VAL A 60 -6.06 1.53 7.38
N ALA A 61 -6.18 0.24 7.71
CA ALA A 61 -7.43 -0.34 8.19
C ALA A 61 -7.96 0.36 9.45
N ARG A 62 -7.07 0.71 10.41
CA ARG A 62 -7.46 1.49 11.60
C ARG A 62 -7.91 2.90 11.24
N GLU A 63 -7.13 3.62 10.44
CA GLU A 63 -7.50 4.98 9.99
C GLU A 63 -8.86 5.00 9.26
N LEU A 64 -9.15 3.99 8.42
CA LEU A 64 -10.44 3.82 7.75
C LEU A 64 -11.56 3.54 8.74
N ALA A 65 -11.36 2.61 9.68
CA ALA A 65 -12.37 2.24 10.66
C ALA A 65 -12.72 3.40 11.63
N GLU A 66 -11.78 4.29 11.90
CA GLU A 66 -11.99 5.49 12.72
C GLU A 66 -12.78 6.57 12.00
N THR A 67 -12.59 6.71 10.68
CA THR A 67 -13.07 7.90 9.92
C THR A 67 -14.58 7.90 9.67
N ALA A 68 -15.25 6.75 9.48
CA ALA A 68 -16.61 6.75 8.96
C ALA A 68 -17.49 5.54 9.31
N SER A 69 -17.32 4.86 10.43
CA SER A 69 -18.09 3.64 10.76
C SER A 69 -18.02 2.57 9.64
N ILE A 70 -16.91 2.49 8.95
CA ILE A 70 -16.64 1.57 7.84
C ILE A 70 -16.23 0.22 8.40
N ARG A 71 -16.56 -0.87 7.69
CA ARG A 71 -16.02 -2.21 7.93
C ARG A 71 -14.83 -2.43 7.01
N VAL A 72 -13.75 -2.99 7.53
CA VAL A 72 -12.52 -3.20 6.77
C VAL A 72 -12.13 -4.67 6.77
N ALA A 73 -11.95 -5.24 5.57
CA ALA A 73 -11.23 -6.48 5.41
C ALA A 73 -9.75 -6.15 5.18
N ALA A 74 -8.91 -6.44 6.15
CA ALA A 74 -7.47 -6.20 6.10
C ALA A 74 -6.75 -7.46 5.61
N LEU A 75 -6.40 -7.50 4.31
CA LEU A 75 -5.78 -8.67 3.70
C LEU A 75 -4.28 -8.47 3.56
N ASP A 76 -3.51 -9.46 4.02
CA ASP A 76 -2.07 -9.55 3.78
C ASP A 76 -1.65 -11.00 3.55
N GLN A 77 -0.58 -11.21 2.77
CA GLN A 77 0.03 -12.53 2.57
C GLN A 77 0.99 -12.91 3.70
N ASN A 78 1.34 -11.98 4.57
CA ASN A 78 2.31 -12.15 5.65
C ASN A 78 1.60 -12.28 7.00
N GLU A 79 1.54 -13.51 7.51
CA GLU A 79 0.87 -13.80 8.78
C GLU A 79 1.50 -13.07 9.98
N ALA A 80 2.82 -12.87 9.98
CA ALA A 80 3.49 -12.14 11.07
C ALA A 80 3.05 -10.67 11.13
N MET A 81 2.84 -10.04 9.96
CA MET A 81 2.32 -8.69 9.88
C MET A 81 0.88 -8.61 10.40
N LEU A 82 0.01 -9.53 9.97
CA LEU A 82 -1.38 -9.60 10.44
C LEU A 82 -1.47 -9.84 11.95
N ARG A 83 -0.64 -10.72 12.51
CA ARG A 83 -0.60 -10.97 13.95
C ARG A 83 -0.18 -9.72 14.72
N ALA A 84 0.88 -9.04 14.28
CA ALA A 84 1.30 -7.76 14.88
C ALA A 84 0.19 -6.70 14.81
N GLY A 85 -0.56 -6.65 13.71
CA GLY A 85 -1.72 -5.78 13.52
C GLY A 85 -2.89 -6.13 14.42
N ALA A 86 -3.20 -7.40 14.62
CA ALA A 86 -4.30 -7.85 15.49
C ALA A 86 -4.12 -7.37 16.95
N ASP A 87 -2.89 -7.38 17.44
CA ASP A 87 -2.59 -6.86 18.78
C ASP A 87 -2.78 -5.35 18.87
N ALA A 88 -2.39 -4.62 17.81
CA ALA A 88 -2.57 -3.19 17.74
C ALA A 88 -4.06 -2.81 17.63
N ASN A 89 -4.84 -3.52 16.82
CA ASN A 89 -6.28 -3.32 16.66
C ASN A 89 -7.03 -3.55 17.97
N ARG A 90 -6.72 -4.63 18.71
CA ARG A 90 -7.33 -4.88 20.04
C ARG A 90 -7.06 -3.74 21.02
N ARG A 91 -5.84 -3.22 21.03
CA ARG A 91 -5.50 -2.07 21.91
C ARG A 91 -6.19 -0.78 21.51
N ALA A 92 -6.41 -0.57 20.21
CA ALA A 92 -7.11 0.60 19.68
C ALA A 92 -8.63 0.54 19.87
N GLY A 93 -9.20 -0.63 20.22
CA GLY A 93 -10.63 -0.78 20.43
C GLY A 93 -11.43 -0.62 19.14
N ASP A 94 -11.06 -1.38 18.08
CA ASP A 94 -11.66 -1.27 16.73
C ASP A 94 -13.16 -1.62 16.68
N GLY A 95 -13.73 -2.12 17.79
CA GLY A 95 -15.14 -2.50 17.90
C GLY A 95 -15.53 -3.67 16.96
N GLY A 96 -14.57 -4.49 16.53
CA GLY A 96 -14.79 -5.61 15.60
C GLY A 96 -15.05 -5.18 14.14
N ARG A 97 -14.72 -3.95 13.78
CA ARG A 97 -14.91 -3.43 12.43
C ARG A 97 -13.81 -3.86 11.47
N ILE A 98 -12.67 -4.36 11.97
CA ILE A 98 -11.53 -4.81 11.16
C ILE A 98 -11.44 -6.33 11.21
N VAL A 99 -11.52 -6.97 10.05
CA VAL A 99 -11.36 -8.42 9.87
C VAL A 99 -10.05 -8.69 9.17
N ALA A 100 -9.12 -9.38 9.84
CA ALA A 100 -7.86 -9.79 9.24
C ALA A 100 -8.06 -11.03 8.36
N VAL A 101 -7.52 -10.99 7.14
CA VAL A 101 -7.62 -12.07 6.14
C VAL A 101 -6.24 -12.42 5.62
N LEU A 102 -5.84 -13.68 5.74
CA LEU A 102 -4.62 -14.18 5.12
C LEU A 102 -4.89 -14.48 3.64
N GLY A 103 -4.19 -13.80 2.73
CA GLY A 103 -4.42 -13.97 1.29
C GLY A 103 -3.40 -13.24 0.42
N GLN A 104 -3.47 -13.48 -0.88
CA GLN A 104 -2.59 -12.84 -1.87
C GLN A 104 -3.40 -11.86 -2.73
N ALA A 105 -2.78 -10.71 -3.06
CA ALA A 105 -3.40 -9.67 -3.87
C ALA A 105 -3.76 -10.13 -5.29
N GLU A 106 -3.02 -11.09 -5.84
CA GLU A 106 -3.21 -11.62 -7.19
C GLU A 106 -4.33 -12.67 -7.28
N ARG A 107 -4.87 -13.10 -6.14
CA ARG A 107 -5.99 -14.03 -6.06
C ARG A 107 -6.77 -13.81 -4.76
N LEU A 108 -7.72 -12.92 -4.81
CA LEU A 108 -8.49 -12.50 -3.65
C LEU A 108 -9.61 -13.51 -3.32
N PRO A 109 -9.78 -13.92 -2.06
CA PRO A 109 -10.80 -14.88 -1.66
C PRO A 109 -12.19 -14.23 -1.50
N PHE A 110 -12.56 -13.34 -2.42
CA PHE A 110 -13.82 -12.60 -2.38
C PHE A 110 -14.54 -12.67 -3.71
N ALA A 111 -15.86 -12.59 -3.69
CA ALA A 111 -16.68 -12.51 -4.89
C ALA A 111 -16.52 -11.16 -5.62
N ASP A 112 -16.94 -11.12 -6.89
CA ASP A 112 -16.95 -9.90 -7.69
C ASP A 112 -17.83 -8.85 -7.03
N GLY A 113 -17.40 -7.59 -7.06
CA GLY A 113 -18.18 -6.46 -6.56
C GLY A 113 -18.48 -6.48 -5.05
N SER A 114 -17.68 -7.18 -4.25
CA SER A 114 -17.89 -7.33 -2.79
C SER A 114 -17.59 -6.07 -1.98
N PHE A 115 -16.83 -5.13 -2.52
CA PHE A 115 -16.33 -3.97 -1.78
C PHE A 115 -16.73 -2.65 -2.41
N ASP A 116 -17.08 -1.70 -1.57
CA ASP A 116 -17.40 -0.32 -1.94
C ASP A 116 -16.14 0.47 -2.34
N ALA A 117 -15.02 0.15 -1.70
CA ALA A 117 -13.72 0.69 -2.05
C ALA A 117 -12.61 -0.33 -1.79
N VAL A 118 -11.48 -0.14 -2.46
CA VAL A 118 -10.25 -0.92 -2.26
C VAL A 118 -9.09 0.02 -2.03
N THR A 119 -8.26 -0.27 -1.04
CA THR A 119 -7.00 0.43 -0.79
C THR A 119 -5.83 -0.52 -0.83
N PHE A 120 -4.66 -0.01 -1.16
CA PHE A 120 -3.39 -0.70 -0.92
C PHE A 120 -2.24 0.28 -0.71
N THR A 121 -1.22 -0.15 0.02
CA THR A 121 0.01 0.63 0.18
C THR A 121 1.22 -0.23 -0.15
N TYR A 122 2.14 0.33 -0.98
CA TYR A 122 3.44 -0.27 -1.29
C TYR A 122 3.38 -1.69 -1.87
N LEU A 123 2.31 -2.03 -2.63
CA LEU A 123 2.04 -3.38 -3.11
C LEU A 123 2.72 -3.70 -4.45
N LEU A 124 2.55 -2.82 -5.47
CA LEU A 124 2.78 -3.20 -6.87
C LEU A 124 4.24 -3.57 -7.20
N ARG A 125 5.18 -3.13 -6.38
CA ARG A 125 6.59 -3.52 -6.52
C ARG A 125 6.89 -4.97 -6.15
N TYR A 126 6.00 -5.61 -5.41
CA TYR A 126 6.19 -6.95 -4.85
C TYR A 126 5.38 -8.02 -5.55
N VAL A 127 4.45 -7.66 -6.43
CA VAL A 127 3.68 -8.60 -7.24
C VAL A 127 4.44 -9.00 -8.50
N ASP A 128 4.08 -10.14 -9.07
CA ASP A 128 4.71 -10.63 -10.30
C ASP A 128 4.21 -9.89 -11.53
N ASP A 129 2.91 -9.59 -11.59
CA ASP A 129 2.24 -8.86 -12.64
C ASP A 129 1.35 -7.74 -12.04
N PRO A 130 1.79 -6.46 -12.10
CA PRO A 130 1.01 -5.33 -11.63
C PRO A 130 -0.33 -5.15 -12.36
N GLN A 131 -0.40 -5.47 -13.67
CA GLN A 131 -1.62 -5.31 -14.44
C GLN A 131 -2.65 -6.38 -14.04
N ALA A 132 -2.27 -7.64 -14.00
CA ALA A 132 -3.14 -8.72 -13.55
C ALA A 132 -3.61 -8.50 -12.10
N THR A 133 -2.73 -7.98 -11.24
CA THR A 133 -3.10 -7.63 -9.86
C THR A 133 -4.16 -6.54 -9.83
N LEU A 134 -4.01 -5.46 -10.59
CA LEU A 134 -5.01 -4.38 -10.63
C LEU A 134 -6.34 -4.84 -11.21
N VAL A 135 -6.35 -5.76 -12.19
CA VAL A 135 -7.56 -6.40 -12.69
C VAL A 135 -8.27 -7.17 -11.57
N GLU A 136 -7.53 -7.92 -10.77
CA GLU A 136 -8.08 -8.67 -9.64
C GLU A 136 -8.63 -7.74 -8.54
N LEU A 137 -7.93 -6.63 -8.23
CA LEU A 137 -8.44 -5.61 -7.32
C LEU A 137 -9.71 -4.95 -7.86
N GLY A 138 -9.75 -4.66 -9.17
CA GLY A 138 -10.92 -4.16 -9.87
C GLY A 138 -12.09 -5.15 -9.88
N ARG A 139 -11.83 -6.47 -9.95
CA ARG A 139 -12.87 -7.49 -9.93
C ARG A 139 -13.71 -7.43 -8.66
N VAL A 140 -13.07 -7.34 -7.49
CA VAL A 140 -13.77 -7.32 -6.20
C VAL A 140 -14.38 -5.96 -5.85
N LEU A 141 -14.01 -4.91 -6.56
CA LEU A 141 -14.59 -3.57 -6.43
C LEU A 141 -15.95 -3.52 -7.13
N ARG A 142 -16.97 -2.96 -6.50
CA ARG A 142 -18.28 -2.73 -7.14
C ARG A 142 -18.20 -1.70 -8.25
N ALA A 143 -19.18 -1.68 -9.15
CA ALA A 143 -19.37 -0.60 -10.12
C ALA A 143 -19.48 0.75 -9.38
N GLY A 144 -18.81 1.79 -9.90
CA GLY A 144 -18.73 3.11 -9.27
C GLY A 144 -17.84 3.18 -8.02
N GLY A 145 -17.34 2.05 -7.51
CA GLY A 145 -16.44 2.02 -6.35
C GLY A 145 -15.08 2.62 -6.64
N THR A 146 -14.35 3.01 -5.59
CA THR A 146 -13.06 3.68 -5.70
C THR A 146 -11.91 2.74 -5.33
N LEU A 147 -10.89 2.65 -6.20
CA LEU A 147 -9.57 2.11 -5.86
C LEU A 147 -8.62 3.27 -5.58
N ALA A 148 -7.88 3.22 -4.46
CA ALA A 148 -6.84 4.20 -4.15
C ALA A 148 -5.60 3.53 -3.58
N CYS A 149 -4.41 4.06 -3.92
CA CYS A 149 -3.17 3.58 -3.35
C CYS A 149 -2.21 4.69 -2.95
N THR A 150 -1.31 4.35 -2.04
CA THR A 150 -0.10 5.11 -1.76
C THR A 150 1.11 4.27 -2.14
N GLU A 151 2.03 4.88 -2.89
CA GLU A 151 3.30 4.28 -3.28
C GLU A 151 4.47 5.23 -3.07
N PHE A 152 5.66 4.69 -2.90
CA PHE A 152 6.88 5.49 -3.03
C PHE A 152 7.05 5.93 -4.48
N HIS A 153 7.68 7.09 -4.65
CA HIS A 153 7.93 7.66 -5.97
C HIS A 153 9.39 8.15 -6.06
N VAL A 154 9.88 8.31 -7.28
CA VAL A 154 11.23 8.84 -7.55
C VAL A 154 11.14 10.30 -7.92
N PRO A 155 11.77 11.22 -7.16
CA PRO A 155 11.77 12.64 -7.48
C PRO A 155 12.30 12.95 -8.89
N ARG A 156 11.66 13.90 -9.57
CA ARG A 156 12.04 14.28 -10.94
C ARG A 156 13.19 15.29 -10.99
N GLY A 157 13.25 16.21 -10.03
CA GLY A 157 14.29 17.24 -9.99
C GLY A 157 15.67 16.65 -9.68
N PRO A 158 16.75 17.03 -10.39
CA PRO A 158 18.07 16.40 -10.23
C PRO A 158 18.63 16.53 -8.81
N LEU A 159 18.53 17.69 -8.19
CA LEU A 159 19.01 17.91 -6.82
C LEU A 159 18.20 17.12 -5.78
N VAL A 160 16.86 17.14 -5.90
CA VAL A 160 15.98 16.38 -4.99
C VAL A 160 16.20 14.89 -5.17
N ARG A 161 16.39 14.42 -6.41
CA ARG A 161 16.73 13.03 -6.71
C ARG A 161 18.08 12.62 -6.12
N ALA A 162 19.08 13.46 -6.20
CA ALA A 162 20.38 13.19 -5.59
C ALA A 162 20.26 13.08 -4.05
N GLY A 163 19.55 14.01 -3.41
CA GLY A 163 19.26 13.93 -1.98
C GLY A 163 18.44 12.68 -1.60
N TRP A 164 17.42 12.34 -2.38
CA TRP A 164 16.63 11.12 -2.18
C TRP A 164 17.50 9.85 -2.31
N ARG A 165 18.39 9.80 -3.32
CA ARG A 165 19.34 8.69 -3.47
C ARG A 165 20.28 8.61 -2.26
N ALA A 166 20.91 9.70 -1.87
CA ALA A 166 21.78 9.73 -0.69
C ALA A 166 21.04 9.26 0.57
N TYR A 167 19.81 9.73 0.77
CA TYR A 167 18.97 9.32 1.90
C TYR A 167 18.70 7.79 1.86
N THR A 168 18.22 7.26 0.75
CA THR A 168 17.80 5.85 0.63
C THR A 168 18.99 4.88 0.58
N THR A 169 20.20 5.33 0.17
CA THR A 169 21.38 4.46 0.07
C THR A 169 22.34 4.58 1.25
N LEU A 170 22.35 5.68 1.97
CA LEU A 170 23.26 5.92 3.08
C LEU A 170 22.56 6.07 4.43
N VAL A 171 21.59 7.00 4.51
CA VAL A 171 20.97 7.37 5.80
C VAL A 171 20.02 6.28 6.28
N MET A 172 19.09 5.84 5.43
CA MET A 172 18.14 4.79 5.82
C MET A 172 18.82 3.48 6.24
N PRO A 173 19.82 2.94 5.50
CA PRO A 173 20.54 1.75 5.95
C PRO A 173 21.32 1.95 7.26
N ALA A 174 21.89 3.14 7.47
CA ALA A 174 22.61 3.45 8.73
C ALA A 174 21.65 3.47 9.92
N VAL A 175 20.48 4.14 9.79
CA VAL A 175 19.44 4.17 10.82
C VAL A 175 18.86 2.76 11.02
N GLY A 176 18.59 2.01 9.95
CA GLY A 176 18.10 0.64 10.02
C GLY A 176 19.06 -0.29 10.76
N ARG A 177 20.38 -0.10 10.58
CA ARG A 177 21.42 -0.87 11.29
C ARG A 177 21.39 -0.63 12.81
N LEU A 178 21.06 0.60 13.22
CA LEU A 178 20.93 0.90 14.66
C LEU A 178 19.67 0.28 15.26
N ALA A 179 18.64 0.02 14.46
CA ALA A 179 17.40 -0.62 14.92
C ALA A 179 17.55 -2.15 15.02
N SER A 180 17.86 -2.82 13.92
CA SER A 180 18.09 -4.26 13.87
C SER A 180 18.73 -4.70 12.53
N PRO A 181 19.31 -5.93 12.47
CA PRO A 181 19.77 -6.49 11.20
C PRO A 181 18.68 -6.61 10.13
N ALA A 182 17.44 -6.91 10.53
CA ALA A 182 16.29 -7.00 9.62
C ALA A 182 15.95 -5.62 9.02
N TRP A 183 15.92 -4.57 9.83
CA TRP A 183 15.73 -3.20 9.37
C TRP A 183 16.86 -2.70 8.48
N HIS A 184 18.11 -3.05 8.78
CA HIS A 184 19.23 -2.74 7.91
C HIS A 184 19.04 -3.34 6.52
N HIS A 185 18.66 -4.62 6.46
CA HIS A 185 18.42 -5.32 5.21
C HIS A 185 17.25 -4.70 4.42
N ALA A 186 16.13 -4.41 5.10
CA ALA A 186 14.96 -3.76 4.50
C ALA A 186 15.29 -2.37 3.93
N ALA A 187 16.03 -1.56 4.68
CA ALA A 187 16.42 -0.22 4.27
C ALA A 187 17.35 -0.24 3.05
N ARG A 188 18.31 -1.18 2.99
CA ARG A 188 19.18 -1.35 1.82
C ARG A 188 18.43 -1.78 0.56
N PHE A 189 17.39 -2.58 0.71
CA PHE A 189 16.58 -3.07 -0.40
C PHE A 189 15.66 -1.99 -0.97
N LEU A 190 15.15 -1.07 -0.15
CA LEU A 190 14.04 -0.20 -0.50
C LEU A 190 14.37 0.75 -1.66
N GLY A 191 15.44 1.54 -1.57
CA GLY A 191 15.81 2.54 -2.59
C GLY A 191 16.01 1.93 -3.99
N PRO A 192 16.89 0.92 -4.15
CA PRO A 192 17.07 0.22 -5.43
C PRO A 192 15.78 -0.40 -5.97
N SER A 193 14.96 -0.99 -5.11
CA SER A 193 13.68 -1.60 -5.48
C SER A 193 12.69 -0.58 -6.04
N ILE A 194 12.60 0.63 -5.44
CA ILE A 194 11.77 1.73 -5.95
C ILE A 194 12.28 2.18 -7.31
N ALA A 195 13.59 2.42 -7.44
CA ALA A 195 14.17 2.88 -8.70
C ALA A 195 13.91 1.90 -9.85
N ALA A 196 14.18 0.60 -9.63
CA ALA A 196 13.95 -0.44 -10.61
C ALA A 196 12.46 -0.58 -11.03
N PHE A 197 11.54 -0.39 -10.08
CA PHE A 197 10.11 -0.39 -10.40
C PHE A 197 9.73 0.76 -11.32
N TYR A 198 10.22 1.98 -11.07
CA TYR A 198 9.93 3.15 -11.90
C TYR A 198 10.65 3.16 -13.25
N GLU A 199 11.80 2.48 -13.38
CA GLU A 199 12.44 2.22 -14.68
C GLU A 199 11.57 1.29 -15.53
N ARG A 200 11.02 0.24 -14.94
CA ARG A 200 10.17 -0.73 -15.65
C ARG A 200 8.74 -0.21 -15.89
N TYR A 201 8.18 0.50 -14.93
CA TYR A 201 6.81 1.03 -14.96
C TYR A 201 6.82 2.54 -14.64
N PRO A 202 7.25 3.40 -15.60
CA PRO A 202 7.17 4.84 -15.41
C PRO A 202 5.72 5.29 -15.21
N LEU A 203 5.49 6.44 -14.58
CA LEU A 203 4.16 6.89 -14.19
C LEU A 203 3.12 6.86 -15.33
N PRO A 204 3.42 7.26 -16.58
CA PRO A 204 2.47 7.12 -17.68
C PRO A 204 2.06 5.66 -17.94
N GLU A 205 3.00 4.72 -17.77
CA GLU A 205 2.72 3.28 -17.90
C GLU A 205 1.82 2.80 -16.76
N GLN A 206 2.11 3.19 -15.53
CA GLN A 206 1.24 2.86 -14.38
C GLN A 206 -0.19 3.35 -14.62
N ILE A 207 -0.39 4.58 -15.11
CA ILE A 207 -1.72 5.11 -15.44
C ILE A 207 -2.40 4.24 -16.51
N ARG A 208 -1.68 3.82 -17.54
CA ARG A 208 -2.24 2.92 -18.58
C ARG A 208 -2.67 1.57 -18.01
N ILE A 209 -1.86 0.98 -17.12
CA ILE A 209 -2.19 -0.28 -16.44
C ILE A 209 -3.47 -0.12 -15.59
N TRP A 210 -3.64 0.99 -14.88
CA TRP A 210 -4.86 1.29 -14.15
C TRP A 210 -6.08 1.37 -15.09
N GLN A 211 -5.95 2.08 -16.19
CA GLN A 211 -7.02 2.22 -17.19
C GLN A 211 -7.37 0.89 -17.85
N SER A 212 -6.37 0.07 -18.18
CA SER A 212 -6.59 -1.28 -18.76
C SER A 212 -7.24 -2.27 -17.78
N ALA A 213 -7.16 -1.99 -16.48
CA ALA A 213 -7.88 -2.74 -15.44
C ALA A 213 -9.33 -2.29 -15.22
N GLY A 214 -9.87 -1.44 -16.12
CA GLY A 214 -11.25 -0.93 -16.04
C GLY A 214 -11.45 0.21 -15.05
N LEU A 215 -10.36 0.88 -14.64
CA LEU A 215 -10.42 2.02 -13.74
C LEU A 215 -10.41 3.32 -14.55
N HIS A 216 -11.42 4.13 -14.36
CA HIS A 216 -11.63 5.42 -15.03
C HIS A 216 -11.29 6.59 -14.10
N HIS A 217 -11.18 7.79 -14.68
CA HIS A 217 -10.87 9.02 -13.93
C HIS A 217 -9.62 8.89 -13.06
N VAL A 218 -8.58 8.18 -13.56
CA VAL A 218 -7.35 7.96 -12.84
C VAL A 218 -6.67 9.29 -12.51
N ARG A 219 -6.55 9.59 -11.23
CA ARG A 219 -5.92 10.81 -10.70
C ARG A 219 -4.65 10.46 -9.96
N THR A 220 -3.65 11.31 -10.10
CA THR A 220 -2.37 11.16 -9.41
C THR A 220 -2.02 12.41 -8.63
N ARG A 221 -1.49 12.24 -7.42
CA ARG A 221 -0.95 13.33 -6.61
C ARG A 221 0.42 12.96 -6.10
N VAL A 222 1.42 13.67 -6.60
CA VAL A 222 2.80 13.55 -6.12
C VAL A 222 2.96 14.38 -4.85
N LEU A 223 3.59 13.80 -3.84
CA LEU A 223 3.71 14.35 -2.48
C LEU A 223 5.19 14.41 -2.06
N SER A 224 5.48 15.20 -1.04
CA SER A 224 6.80 15.28 -0.38
C SER A 224 7.96 15.42 -1.37
N LEU A 225 7.94 16.49 -2.18
CA LEU A 225 8.95 16.80 -3.20
C LEU A 225 9.17 15.67 -4.23
N GLY A 226 8.22 14.77 -4.37
CA GLY A 226 8.31 13.66 -5.31
C GLY A 226 8.72 12.33 -4.70
N ALA A 227 8.77 12.19 -3.37
CA ALA A 227 9.13 10.94 -2.71
C ALA A 227 7.95 9.98 -2.54
N GLY A 228 6.72 10.50 -2.56
CA GLY A 228 5.49 9.71 -2.47
C GLY A 228 4.51 10.08 -3.57
N ILE A 229 3.59 9.16 -3.87
CA ILE A 229 2.49 9.36 -4.82
C ILE A 229 1.24 8.68 -4.29
N VAL A 230 0.09 9.34 -4.49
CA VAL A 230 -1.22 8.73 -4.35
C VAL A 230 -1.85 8.63 -5.73
N ILE A 231 -2.37 7.46 -6.07
CA ILE A 231 -3.11 7.19 -7.29
C ILE A 231 -4.51 6.74 -6.88
N SER A 232 -5.54 7.25 -7.55
CA SER A 232 -6.93 6.83 -7.35
C SER A 232 -7.69 6.79 -8.66
N GLY A 233 -8.67 5.90 -8.76
CA GLY A 233 -9.55 5.76 -9.90
C GLY A 233 -10.86 5.12 -9.49
N ALA A 234 -11.91 5.28 -10.28
CA ALA A 234 -13.21 4.65 -10.07
C ALA A 234 -13.39 3.48 -11.04
N LYS A 235 -14.02 2.39 -10.58
CA LYS A 235 -14.44 1.31 -11.48
C LYS A 235 -15.57 1.80 -12.36
N GLY A 236 -15.46 1.56 -13.67
CA GLY A 236 -16.50 1.91 -14.62
C GLY A 236 -17.83 1.26 -14.26
N ASP A 237 -18.89 1.97 -14.56
CA ASP A 237 -20.23 1.41 -14.54
C ASP A 237 -20.48 0.73 -15.88
N PRO A 238 -20.77 -0.58 -15.93
CA PRO A 238 -21.00 -1.29 -17.18
C PRO A 238 -22.26 -0.80 -17.93
N GLU A 239 -23.10 0.04 -17.28
CA GLU A 239 -24.32 0.61 -17.88
C GLU A 239 -24.15 2.04 -18.41
N ARG A 240 -22.90 2.59 -18.41
CA ARG A 240 -22.59 3.93 -18.95
C ARG A 240 -21.52 3.91 -20.01
#